data_3b1d6a8e8fa9106e5f90879f38b31212
#
_entry.id   3b1d6a8e8fa9106e5f90879f38b31212
#
_cell.length_a   1.000
_cell.length_b   1.000
_cell.length_c   1.000
_cell.angle_alpha   90.00
_cell.angle_beta   90.00
_cell.angle_gamma   90.00
#
_symmetry.space_group_name_H-M   'P 1'
#
loop_
_entity.id
_entity.type
_entity.pdbx_description
1 polymer ?
#
loop_
_entity_poly.entity_id
_entity_poly.type
_entity_poly.pdbx_seq_one_letter_code
_entity_poly.pdbx_strand_id
1 'polypeptide(L)'
;VKGKRVVMIDDSIVRGTTSRRIVQLLKEAGASEVHVAIGSPALAYPCFYGIDIQTRQELIAANHTVEETCQIIGADSLTYLSIDGLINSIGIETDAPNGGLCVAYFDGDYPTPLYDYEEEYRRSLEEKTSFYK
;
A
#
# COMPACT_ATOMS: atom_id res chain seq x y z
N VAL A 1 -10.89 -13.50 20.18
CA VAL A 1 -11.38 -13.28 18.80
C VAL A 1 -12.27 -14.41 18.29
N LYS A 2 -12.33 -15.55 19.02
CA LYS A 2 -13.09 -16.73 18.61
C LYS A 2 -14.56 -16.41 18.31
N GLY A 3 -15.03 -16.73 17.10
CA GLY A 3 -16.37 -16.48 16.62
C GLY A 3 -16.70 -15.00 16.38
N LYS A 4 -15.71 -14.11 16.41
CA LYS A 4 -15.91 -12.67 16.20
C LYS A 4 -15.48 -12.25 14.81
N ARG A 5 -16.15 -11.23 14.29
CA ARG A 5 -15.68 -10.43 13.17
C ARG A 5 -14.63 -9.44 13.69
N VAL A 6 -13.45 -9.44 13.08
CA VAL A 6 -12.29 -8.65 13.52
C VAL A 6 -11.97 -7.62 12.45
N VAL A 7 -11.77 -6.37 12.85
CA VAL A 7 -11.15 -5.36 12.00
C VAL A 7 -9.71 -5.19 12.45
N MET A 8 -8.77 -5.49 11.56
CA MET A 8 -7.35 -5.22 11.74
C MET A 8 -7.03 -3.88 11.10
N ILE A 9 -6.46 -2.97 11.87
CA ILE A 9 -5.99 -1.67 11.38
C ILE A 9 -4.46 -1.71 11.38
N ASP A 10 -3.86 -1.33 10.25
CA ASP A 10 -2.40 -1.26 10.09
C ASP A 10 -2.04 0.05 9.36
N ASP A 11 -0.79 0.48 9.43
CA ASP A 11 -0.32 1.73 8.82
C ASP A 11 -0.19 1.60 7.30
N SER A 12 0.41 0.52 6.81
CA SER A 12 0.69 0.32 5.38
C SER A 12 0.86 -1.16 5.01
N ILE A 13 0.71 -1.47 3.72
CA ILE A 13 1.09 -2.77 3.14
C ILE A 13 2.15 -2.53 2.07
N VAL A 14 3.34 -3.09 2.27
CA VAL A 14 4.43 -3.08 1.29
C VAL A 14 4.40 -4.38 0.49
N ARG A 15 4.85 -5.48 1.07
CA ARG A 15 4.93 -6.81 0.45
C ARG A 15 3.74 -7.72 0.78
N GLY A 16 2.92 -7.37 1.77
CA GLY A 16 1.78 -8.16 2.23
C GLY A 16 2.12 -9.37 3.11
N THR A 17 3.39 -9.71 3.30
CA THR A 17 3.82 -10.88 4.09
C THR A 17 3.43 -10.79 5.55
N THR A 18 3.63 -9.63 6.18
CA THR A 18 3.25 -9.37 7.58
C THR A 18 1.74 -9.42 7.75
N SER A 19 0.99 -8.70 6.90
CA SER A 19 -0.47 -8.65 6.95
C SER A 19 -1.07 -10.05 6.76
N ARG A 20 -0.56 -10.83 5.80
CA ARG A 20 -0.96 -12.23 5.58
C ARG A 20 -0.75 -13.07 6.84
N ARG A 21 0.41 -12.93 7.50
CA ARG A 21 0.69 -13.69 8.71
C ARG A 21 -0.25 -13.35 9.86
N ILE A 22 -0.54 -12.05 10.04
CA ILE A 22 -1.46 -11.59 11.10
C ILE A 22 -2.89 -12.08 10.81
N VAL A 23 -3.38 -11.95 9.58
CA VAL A 23 -4.70 -12.47 9.17
C VAL A 23 -4.80 -13.96 9.44
N GLN A 24 -3.78 -14.73 9.07
CA GLN A 24 -3.73 -16.17 9.33
C GLN A 24 -3.84 -16.47 10.82
N LEU A 25 -3.06 -15.79 11.68
CA LEU A 25 -3.10 -15.97 13.13
C LEU A 25 -4.47 -15.65 13.73
N LEU A 26 -5.15 -14.60 13.23
CA LEU A 26 -6.49 -14.25 13.68
C LEU A 26 -7.51 -15.32 13.29
N LYS A 27 -7.42 -15.87 12.08
CA LYS A 27 -8.27 -16.97 11.61
C LYS A 27 -7.98 -18.27 12.39
N GLU A 28 -6.73 -18.62 12.65
CA GLU A 28 -6.32 -19.74 13.48
C GLU A 28 -6.83 -19.60 14.93
N ALA A 29 -6.89 -18.36 15.44
CA ALA A 29 -7.49 -18.06 16.75
C ALA A 29 -9.03 -18.09 16.76
N GLY A 30 -9.63 -18.44 15.63
CA GLY A 30 -11.07 -18.67 15.47
C GLY A 30 -11.89 -17.43 15.14
N ALA A 31 -11.30 -16.37 14.61
CA ALA A 31 -12.08 -15.25 14.06
C ALA A 31 -13.01 -15.75 12.94
N SER A 32 -14.27 -15.30 12.93
CA SER A 32 -15.23 -15.67 11.89
C SER A 32 -14.98 -14.92 10.59
N GLU A 33 -14.54 -13.66 10.71
CA GLU A 33 -14.15 -12.80 9.58
C GLU A 33 -12.97 -11.92 10.02
N VAL A 34 -12.09 -11.60 9.08
CA VAL A 34 -10.98 -10.65 9.28
C VAL A 34 -11.01 -9.60 8.16
N HIS A 35 -11.34 -8.38 8.53
CA HIS A 35 -11.37 -7.22 7.66
C HIS A 35 -10.11 -6.39 7.90
N VAL A 36 -9.43 -5.96 6.84
CA VAL A 36 -8.19 -5.18 6.93
C VAL A 36 -8.44 -3.75 6.45
N ALA A 37 -8.12 -2.79 7.31
CA ALA A 37 -8.18 -1.36 7.00
C ALA A 37 -6.79 -0.75 7.13
N ILE A 38 -6.30 -0.16 6.05
CA ILE A 38 -4.96 0.43 5.97
C ILE A 38 -5.05 1.94 6.06
N GLY A 39 -4.29 2.52 6.99
CA GLY A 39 -4.25 3.96 7.30
C GLY A 39 -3.46 4.79 6.28
N SER A 40 -2.93 4.19 5.22
CA SER A 40 -2.32 4.88 4.09
C SER A 40 -3.04 4.55 2.78
N PRO A 41 -2.84 5.35 1.72
CA PRO A 41 -3.12 4.92 0.35
C PRO A 41 -2.25 3.72 -0.03
N ALA A 42 -2.63 3.03 -1.10
CA ALA A 42 -1.87 1.90 -1.62
C ALA A 42 -0.48 2.35 -2.10
N LEU A 43 0.56 1.69 -1.60
CA LEU A 43 1.96 1.97 -1.98
C LEU A 43 2.24 1.30 -3.33
N ALA A 44 2.15 2.07 -4.41
CA ALA A 44 2.22 1.54 -5.77
C ALA A 44 3.50 1.94 -6.53
N TYR A 45 4.27 2.89 -5.98
CA TYR A 45 5.47 3.44 -6.63
C TYR A 45 6.67 3.46 -5.68
N PRO A 46 7.90 3.29 -6.18
CA PRO A 46 9.11 3.36 -5.35
C PRO A 46 9.32 4.78 -4.80
N CYS A 47 10.11 4.91 -3.74
CA CYS A 47 10.51 6.19 -3.20
C CYS A 47 11.97 6.48 -3.53
N PHE A 48 12.25 7.66 -4.11
CA PHE A 48 13.60 8.13 -4.42
C PHE A 48 14.09 9.21 -3.45
N TYR A 49 13.32 9.51 -2.38
CA TYR A 49 13.58 10.64 -1.47
C TYR A 49 13.95 10.23 -0.04
N GLY A 50 14.03 8.94 0.26
CA GLY A 50 14.52 8.51 1.57
C GLY A 50 13.84 7.31 2.20
N ILE A 51 12.77 6.77 1.62
CA ILE A 51 12.22 5.48 2.03
C ILE A 51 12.99 4.39 1.26
N ASP A 52 13.54 3.41 1.98
CA ASP A 52 14.35 2.32 1.39
C ASP A 52 13.47 1.26 0.72
N ILE A 53 12.70 1.68 -0.28
CA ILE A 53 11.97 0.83 -1.21
C ILE A 53 12.17 1.42 -2.59
N GLN A 54 13.19 0.93 -3.27
CA GLN A 54 13.65 1.47 -4.55
C GLN A 54 13.04 0.77 -5.76
N THR A 55 12.47 -0.42 -5.56
CA THR A 55 11.95 -1.22 -6.65
C THR A 55 10.44 -1.41 -6.56
N ARG A 56 9.78 -1.25 -7.70
CA ARG A 56 8.33 -1.43 -7.82
C ARG A 56 7.90 -2.89 -7.59
N GLN A 57 8.81 -3.84 -7.87
CA GLN A 57 8.57 -5.28 -7.69
C GLN A 57 8.27 -5.65 -6.24
N GLU A 58 8.79 -4.90 -5.27
CA GLU A 58 8.56 -5.14 -3.84
C GLU A 58 7.17 -4.71 -3.36
N LEU A 59 6.48 -3.88 -4.15
CA LEU A 59 5.20 -3.29 -3.79
C LEU A 59 4.05 -4.18 -4.28
N ILE A 60 3.31 -4.77 -3.35
CA ILE A 60 2.18 -5.63 -3.71
C ILE A 60 1.12 -4.86 -4.51
N ALA A 61 0.82 -3.61 -4.14
CA ALA A 61 -0.17 -2.78 -4.80
C ALA A 61 0.28 -2.25 -6.18
N ALA A 62 1.57 -2.37 -6.53
CA ALA A 62 2.06 -2.06 -7.86
C ALA A 62 1.77 -3.18 -8.87
N ASN A 63 1.55 -4.40 -8.39
CA ASN A 63 1.45 -5.62 -9.20
C ASN A 63 0.07 -6.29 -9.11
N HIS A 64 -0.74 -5.94 -8.10
CA HIS A 64 -2.03 -6.57 -7.82
C HIS A 64 -3.11 -5.51 -7.54
N THR A 65 -4.34 -5.81 -7.93
CA THR A 65 -5.51 -5.02 -7.54
C THR A 65 -5.78 -5.14 -6.03
N VAL A 66 -6.67 -4.32 -5.50
CA VAL A 66 -7.11 -4.42 -4.09
C VAL A 66 -7.73 -5.78 -3.80
N GLU A 67 -8.54 -6.29 -4.72
CA GLU A 67 -9.19 -7.60 -4.63
C GLU A 67 -8.17 -8.75 -4.62
N GLU A 68 -7.19 -8.71 -5.53
CA GLU A 68 -6.10 -9.70 -5.57
C GLU A 68 -5.25 -9.63 -4.31
N THR A 69 -4.90 -8.42 -3.85
CA THR A 69 -4.16 -8.22 -2.60
C THR A 69 -4.93 -8.77 -1.40
N CYS A 70 -6.23 -8.52 -1.33
CA CYS A 70 -7.12 -9.08 -0.30
C CYS A 70 -7.06 -10.62 -0.27
N GLN A 71 -7.13 -11.25 -1.45
CA GLN A 71 -7.02 -12.70 -1.58
C GLN A 71 -5.64 -13.21 -1.17
N ILE A 72 -4.56 -12.53 -1.57
CA ILE A 72 -3.17 -12.90 -1.25
C ILE A 72 -2.94 -12.88 0.26
N ILE A 73 -3.43 -11.85 0.96
CA ILE A 73 -3.29 -11.77 2.43
C ILE A 73 -4.31 -12.65 3.17
N GLY A 74 -5.31 -13.18 2.48
CA GLY A 74 -6.31 -14.09 3.02
C GLY A 74 -7.39 -13.40 3.87
N ALA A 75 -7.60 -12.09 3.70
CA ALA A 75 -8.61 -11.31 4.40
C ALA A 75 -9.99 -11.46 3.74
N ASP A 76 -11.05 -11.18 4.50
CA ASP A 76 -12.43 -11.16 4.00
C ASP A 76 -12.76 -9.82 3.31
N SER A 77 -12.06 -8.75 3.68
CA SER A 77 -12.04 -7.47 2.94
C SER A 77 -10.75 -6.70 3.18
N LEU A 78 -10.40 -5.85 2.23
CA LEU A 78 -9.26 -4.92 2.32
C LEU A 78 -9.72 -3.54 1.87
N THR A 79 -9.34 -2.52 2.64
CA THR A 79 -9.61 -1.11 2.32
C THR A 79 -8.37 -0.28 2.60
N TYR A 80 -8.01 0.60 1.66
CA TYR A 80 -6.98 1.62 1.83
C TYR A 80 -7.62 2.98 2.07
N LEU A 81 -6.91 3.85 2.79
CA LEU A 81 -7.26 5.26 2.83
C LEU A 81 -7.05 5.87 1.44
N SER A 82 -7.89 6.81 1.01
CA SER A 82 -7.63 7.56 -0.23
C SER A 82 -6.56 8.64 0.00
N ILE A 83 -5.91 9.11 -1.08
CA ILE A 83 -4.96 10.24 -0.99
C ILE A 83 -5.65 11.48 -0.42
N ASP A 84 -6.85 11.81 -0.91
CA ASP A 84 -7.64 12.92 -0.38
C ASP A 84 -8.00 12.73 1.10
N GLY A 85 -8.35 11.50 1.49
CA GLY A 85 -8.63 11.14 2.88
C GLY A 85 -7.43 11.34 3.78
N LEU A 86 -6.23 10.97 3.29
CA LEU A 86 -4.97 11.20 4.01
C LEU A 86 -4.69 12.70 4.18
N ILE A 87 -4.76 13.49 3.11
CA ILE A 87 -4.53 14.93 3.12
C ILE A 87 -5.51 15.62 4.07
N ASN A 88 -6.80 15.30 3.96
CA ASN A 88 -7.84 15.85 4.80
C ASN A 88 -7.65 15.50 6.28
N SER A 89 -7.17 14.29 6.60
CA SER A 89 -6.95 13.86 7.99
C SER A 89 -5.77 14.56 8.66
N ILE A 90 -4.78 15.04 7.87
CA ILE A 90 -3.65 15.82 8.37
C ILE A 90 -4.08 17.26 8.71
N GLY A 91 -5.12 17.78 8.06
CA GLY A 91 -5.69 19.11 8.35
C GLY A 91 -4.79 20.26 7.89
N ILE A 92 -4.00 20.07 6.84
CA ILE A 92 -3.19 21.15 6.26
C ILE A 92 -4.08 22.03 5.39
N GLU A 93 -4.21 23.29 5.76
CA GLU A 93 -4.89 24.31 4.96
C GLU A 93 -3.84 25.05 4.09
N THR A 94 -3.77 24.69 2.81
CA THR A 94 -2.90 25.34 1.84
C THR A 94 -3.47 25.18 0.42
N ASP A 95 -3.21 26.16 -0.44
CA ASP A 95 -3.57 26.08 -1.86
C ASP A 95 -2.58 25.25 -2.69
N ALA A 96 -1.53 24.72 -2.06
CA ALA A 96 -0.56 23.89 -2.74
C ALA A 96 -1.17 22.51 -3.12
N PRO A 97 -0.83 21.96 -4.30
CA PRO A 97 -1.24 20.62 -4.68
C PRO A 97 -0.93 19.60 -3.58
N ASN A 98 -1.87 18.68 -3.34
CA ASN A 98 -1.76 17.64 -2.29
C ASN A 98 -1.43 18.18 -0.89
N GLY A 99 -1.87 19.42 -0.57
CA GLY A 99 -1.54 20.03 0.71
C GLY A 99 -0.04 20.35 0.89
N GLY A 100 0.74 20.41 -0.20
CA GLY A 100 2.20 20.57 -0.16
C GLY A 100 2.96 19.30 0.25
N LEU A 101 2.27 18.15 0.33
CA LEU A 101 2.86 16.87 0.68
C LEU A 101 3.35 16.13 -0.58
N CYS A 102 4.47 15.42 -0.44
CA CYS A 102 4.89 14.47 -1.48
C CYS A 102 4.03 13.20 -1.36
N VAL A 103 3.25 12.92 -2.39
CA VAL A 103 2.40 11.72 -2.51
C VAL A 103 2.87 10.76 -3.61
N ALA A 104 4.05 10.99 -4.17
CA ALA A 104 4.62 10.22 -5.28
C ALA A 104 4.68 8.71 -5.03
N TYR A 105 4.77 8.29 -3.76
CA TYR A 105 4.75 6.89 -3.36
C TYR A 105 3.39 6.22 -3.62
N PHE A 106 2.34 7.01 -3.76
CA PHE A 106 0.97 6.55 -4.01
C PHE A 106 0.53 6.72 -5.46
N ASP A 107 0.86 7.87 -6.10
CA ASP A 107 0.38 8.25 -7.44
C ASP A 107 1.45 8.23 -8.54
N GLY A 108 2.75 8.20 -8.17
CA GLY A 108 3.86 8.21 -9.12
C GLY A 108 4.20 9.60 -9.68
N ASP A 109 3.57 10.66 -9.16
CA ASP A 109 3.87 12.04 -9.55
C ASP A 109 5.00 12.61 -8.68
N TYR A 110 6.22 12.51 -9.18
CA TYR A 110 7.43 12.94 -8.46
C TYR A 110 7.63 14.45 -8.59
N PRO A 111 7.79 15.19 -7.47
CA PRO A 111 7.91 16.65 -7.47
C PRO A 111 9.23 17.19 -8.05
N THR A 112 10.19 16.30 -8.32
CA THR A 112 11.48 16.65 -8.93
C THR A 112 11.83 15.68 -10.04
N PRO A 113 12.68 16.05 -11.02
CA PRO A 113 13.25 15.09 -11.97
C PRO A 113 13.97 13.94 -11.25
N LEU A 114 13.86 12.73 -11.77
CA LEU A 114 14.48 11.54 -11.19
C LEU A 114 15.95 11.35 -11.58
N TYR A 115 16.48 12.16 -12.53
CA TYR A 115 17.86 12.13 -12.98
C TYR A 115 18.34 10.72 -13.36
N ASP A 116 19.32 10.18 -12.63
CA ASP A 116 19.91 8.86 -12.88
C ASP A 116 18.93 7.70 -12.68
N TYR A 117 17.84 7.90 -11.94
CA TYR A 117 16.79 6.90 -11.70
C TYR A 117 15.69 6.87 -12.77
N GLU A 118 15.67 7.84 -13.70
CA GLU A 118 14.61 7.97 -14.71
C GLU A 118 14.47 6.73 -15.60
N GLU A 119 15.60 6.20 -16.05
CA GLU A 119 15.61 5.02 -16.92
C GLU A 119 15.22 3.75 -16.16
N GLU A 120 15.69 3.59 -14.94
CA GLU A 120 15.34 2.47 -14.05
C GLU A 120 13.85 2.48 -13.71
N TYR A 121 13.33 3.65 -13.35
CA TYR A 121 11.91 3.83 -13.08
C TYR A 121 11.05 3.46 -14.29
N ARG A 122 11.38 3.97 -15.49
CA ARG A 122 10.67 3.66 -16.73
C ARG A 122 10.65 2.17 -17.01
N ARG A 123 11.79 1.49 -16.87
CA ARG A 123 11.90 0.02 -17.02
C ARG A 123 11.00 -0.70 -16.02
N SER A 124 10.95 -0.24 -14.77
CA SER A 124 10.12 -0.86 -13.73
C SER A 124 8.62 -0.78 -14.01
N LEU A 125 8.15 0.20 -14.78
CA LEU A 125 6.76 0.33 -15.19
C LEU A 125 6.35 -0.73 -16.25
N GLU A 126 7.31 -1.21 -17.04
CA GLU A 126 7.10 -2.20 -18.09
C GLU A 126 7.15 -3.64 -17.56
N GLU A 127 7.84 -3.87 -16.45
CA GLU A 127 8.02 -5.17 -15.82
C GLU A 127 6.86 -5.49 -14.86
N LYS A 128 5.96 -6.40 -15.27
CA LYS A 128 4.98 -7.02 -14.36
C LYS A 128 5.62 -8.24 -13.70
N THR A 129 6.11 -8.06 -12.48
CA THR A 129 6.68 -9.17 -11.71
C THR A 129 5.77 -9.50 -10.54
N SER A 130 5.22 -10.71 -10.49
CA SER A 130 4.46 -11.21 -9.35
C SER A 130 5.37 -12.07 -8.47
N PHE A 131 5.54 -11.70 -7.21
CA PHE A 131 6.21 -12.52 -6.19
C PHE A 131 5.32 -13.69 -5.70
N TYR A 132 4.05 -13.67 -6.02
CA TYR A 132 3.09 -14.70 -5.65
C TYR A 132 2.64 -15.45 -6.91
N LYS A 133 3.20 -16.65 -7.10
CA LYS A 133 2.68 -17.66 -8.02
C LYS A 133 1.78 -18.61 -7.28
#